data_09b174d1d78a531f21f8622950c85177
#
_entry.id   09b174d1d78a531f21f8622950c85177
#
_cell.length_a   1.000
_cell.length_b   1.000
_cell.length_c   1.000
_cell.angle_alpha   90.00
_cell.angle_beta   90.00
_cell.angle_gamma   90.00
#
_symmetry.space_group_name_H-M   'P 1'
#
loop_
_entity.id
_entity.type
_entity.pdbx_description
1 polymer ?
#
loop_
_entity_poly.entity_id
_entity_poly.type
_entity_poly.pdbx_seq_one_letter_code
_entity_poly.pdbx_strand_id
1 'polypeptide(L)'
;LAARVADALDMQGGGVNPVAPVPISAATGRGMDALRDALARLVPENWNARSITGGMASDGDLVLLVMPQDIQAPQGRLILPQVQTIRDLLDRKCLIMSVTTDRLDAALDTLVRPPKLIITDSQVFGEVYAKKPAGSRLTSFSVLMAGYKGDIDAFAEGARALGRLGPDSRVLIAEACAHAPLPEDIGRVKIPRLLRNRFGEKLHIEWVR
;
A
#
# COMPACT_ATOMS: atom_id res chain seq x y z
N LEU A 1 11.11 -27.71 -21.82
CA LEU A 1 10.45 -26.77 -20.90
C LEU A 1 11.04 -25.37 -21.07
N ALA A 2 12.36 -25.19 -21.03
CA ALA A 2 13.02 -23.89 -21.16
C ALA A 2 12.67 -23.16 -22.48
N ALA A 3 12.65 -23.86 -23.63
CA ALA A 3 12.25 -23.28 -24.91
C ALA A 3 10.79 -22.77 -24.89
N ARG A 4 9.86 -23.52 -24.30
CA ARG A 4 8.44 -23.11 -24.17
C ARG A 4 8.23 -21.92 -23.27
N VAL A 5 9.10 -21.71 -22.26
CA VAL A 5 9.06 -20.53 -21.39
C VAL A 5 9.63 -19.31 -22.12
N ALA A 6 10.68 -19.47 -22.90
CA ALA A 6 11.26 -18.41 -23.74
C ALA A 6 10.22 -17.92 -24.79
N ASP A 7 9.58 -18.86 -25.50
CA ASP A 7 8.52 -18.53 -26.47
C ASP A 7 7.33 -17.80 -25.83
N ALA A 8 6.95 -18.17 -24.60
CA ALA A 8 5.87 -17.51 -23.86
C ALA A 8 6.23 -16.08 -23.40
N LEU A 9 7.50 -15.81 -23.13
CA LEU A 9 7.99 -14.47 -22.74
C LEU A 9 8.11 -13.54 -23.96
N ASP A 10 8.50 -14.06 -25.13
CA ASP A 10 8.56 -13.30 -26.39
C ASP A 10 7.18 -12.86 -26.90
N MET A 11 6.13 -13.62 -26.60
CA MET A 11 4.74 -13.30 -26.99
C MET A 11 4.12 -12.13 -26.22
N GLN A 12 4.71 -11.66 -25.11
CA GLN A 12 4.14 -10.60 -24.28
C GLN A 12 4.56 -9.16 -24.66
N GLY A 13 5.32 -8.95 -25.74
CA GLY A 13 5.49 -7.63 -26.39
C GLY A 13 6.00 -6.47 -25.52
N GLY A 14 6.43 -6.72 -24.32
CA GLY A 14 7.05 -5.73 -23.46
C GLY A 14 8.56 -5.80 -23.60
N GLY A 15 9.20 -4.69 -23.99
CA GLY A 15 10.65 -4.57 -24.22
C GLY A 15 11.54 -4.85 -23.00
N VAL A 16 11.35 -6.00 -22.38
CA VAL A 16 12.23 -6.54 -21.35
C VAL A 16 13.26 -7.39 -22.08
N ASN A 17 14.53 -7.03 -21.97
CA ASN A 17 15.63 -7.86 -22.44
C ASN A 17 15.40 -9.30 -21.95
N PRO A 18 15.32 -10.31 -22.85
CA PRO A 18 15.03 -11.67 -22.43
C PRO A 18 16.14 -12.18 -21.50
N VAL A 19 15.82 -12.31 -20.24
CA VAL A 19 16.74 -12.92 -19.27
C VAL A 19 16.70 -14.43 -19.50
N ALA A 20 17.86 -15.02 -19.74
CA ALA A 20 17.95 -16.46 -19.94
C ALA A 20 17.33 -17.22 -18.75
N PRO A 21 16.50 -18.24 -18.98
CA PRO A 21 15.92 -19.04 -17.92
C PRO A 21 16.99 -19.68 -17.03
N VAL A 22 16.87 -19.54 -15.72
CA VAL A 22 17.77 -20.16 -14.73
C VAL A 22 17.13 -21.44 -14.23
N PRO A 23 17.63 -22.64 -14.58
CA PRO A 23 17.09 -23.89 -14.09
C PRO A 23 17.48 -24.11 -12.62
N ILE A 24 16.47 -24.33 -11.78
CA ILE A 24 16.68 -24.58 -10.33
C ILE A 24 15.94 -25.83 -9.87
N SER A 25 16.42 -26.39 -8.77
CA SER A 25 15.71 -27.43 -8.01
C SER A 25 15.67 -27.03 -6.52
N ALA A 26 14.50 -26.73 -6.02
CA ALA A 26 14.31 -26.39 -4.60
C ALA A 26 14.63 -27.59 -3.68
N ALA A 27 14.37 -28.81 -4.16
CA ALA A 27 14.63 -30.02 -3.37
C ALA A 27 16.12 -30.33 -3.17
N THR A 28 16.96 -30.02 -4.17
CA THR A 28 18.40 -30.34 -4.11
C THR A 28 19.30 -29.13 -3.95
N GLY A 29 18.74 -27.91 -4.01
CA GLY A 29 19.51 -26.67 -4.00
C GLY A 29 20.25 -26.37 -5.31
N ARG A 30 20.16 -27.25 -6.31
CA ARG A 30 20.86 -27.08 -7.58
C ARG A 30 20.42 -25.80 -8.28
N GLY A 31 21.36 -24.99 -8.72
CA GLY A 31 21.12 -23.75 -9.45
C GLY A 31 20.74 -22.53 -8.59
N MET A 32 20.71 -22.65 -7.27
CA MET A 32 20.32 -21.55 -6.37
C MET A 32 21.34 -20.40 -6.40
N ASP A 33 22.62 -20.67 -6.55
CA ASP A 33 23.64 -19.63 -6.67
C ASP A 33 23.49 -18.87 -7.98
N ALA A 34 23.28 -19.58 -9.10
CA ALA A 34 23.01 -18.94 -10.40
C ALA A 34 21.73 -18.08 -10.38
N LEU A 35 20.69 -18.51 -9.67
CA LEU A 35 19.49 -17.70 -9.44
C LEU A 35 19.81 -16.43 -8.63
N ARG A 36 20.57 -16.56 -7.54
CA ARG A 36 20.97 -15.42 -6.71
C ARG A 36 21.77 -14.39 -7.50
N ASP A 37 22.73 -14.86 -8.30
CA ASP A 37 23.54 -14.00 -9.16
C ASP A 37 22.71 -13.32 -10.27
N ALA A 38 21.76 -14.03 -10.86
CA ALA A 38 20.85 -13.46 -11.83
C ALA A 38 19.96 -12.37 -11.20
N LEU A 39 19.39 -12.63 -10.03
CA LEU A 39 18.61 -11.65 -9.27
C LEU A 39 19.44 -10.42 -8.91
N ALA A 40 20.67 -10.62 -8.41
CA ALA A 40 21.55 -9.52 -8.03
C ALA A 40 21.87 -8.59 -9.22
N ARG A 41 22.02 -9.13 -10.43
CA ARG A 41 22.24 -8.34 -11.66
C ARG A 41 21.00 -7.58 -12.12
N LEU A 42 19.81 -8.08 -11.80
CA LEU A 42 18.54 -7.46 -12.21
C LEU A 42 18.05 -6.40 -11.22
N VAL A 43 18.59 -6.37 -9.98
CA VAL A 43 18.24 -5.34 -9.00
C VAL A 43 18.79 -4.00 -9.49
N PRO A 44 17.94 -2.99 -9.72
CA PRO A 44 18.40 -1.66 -10.08
C PRO A 44 19.31 -1.07 -8.99
N GLU A 45 20.34 -0.33 -9.37
CA GLU A 45 21.28 0.31 -8.44
C GLU A 45 20.57 1.19 -7.39
N ASN A 46 19.44 1.79 -7.77
CA ASN A 46 18.63 2.65 -6.91
C ASN A 46 17.47 1.92 -6.21
N TRP A 47 17.45 0.58 -6.20
CA TRP A 47 16.39 -0.21 -5.58
C TRP A 47 16.13 0.19 -4.13
N ASN A 48 17.21 0.43 -3.35
CA ASN A 48 17.15 0.87 -1.96
C ASN A 48 16.87 2.36 -1.78
N ALA A 49 16.86 3.15 -2.85
CA ALA A 49 16.63 4.59 -2.80
C ALA A 49 15.13 4.97 -2.82
N ARG A 50 14.23 4.01 -3.08
CA ARG A 50 12.79 4.29 -3.07
C ARG A 50 12.31 4.53 -1.65
N SER A 51 11.78 5.71 -1.41
CA SER A 51 11.18 6.07 -0.13
C SER A 51 9.69 5.75 -0.12
N ILE A 52 9.22 5.22 1.00
CA ILE A 52 7.80 4.99 1.25
C ILE A 52 7.06 6.32 1.36
N THR A 53 7.64 7.28 2.05
CA THR A 53 7.03 8.61 2.26
C THR A 53 7.21 9.56 1.09
N GLY A 54 8.01 9.18 0.08
CA GLY A 54 8.10 9.89 -1.22
C GLY A 54 8.45 11.38 -1.11
N GLY A 55 9.23 11.79 -0.11
CA GLY A 55 9.58 13.20 0.10
C GLY A 55 8.47 14.05 0.76
N MET A 56 7.42 13.44 1.30
CA MET A 56 6.40 14.15 2.09
C MET A 56 6.90 14.63 3.44
N ALA A 57 7.98 14.04 3.95
CA ALA A 57 8.69 14.44 5.16
C ALA A 57 10.20 14.43 4.92
N SER A 58 10.92 15.28 5.62
CA SER A 58 12.36 15.53 5.50
C SER A 58 13.00 15.59 6.89
N ASP A 59 14.34 15.73 6.92
CA ASP A 59 15.12 15.87 8.16
C ASP A 59 14.52 16.92 9.11
N GLY A 60 14.32 16.54 10.36
CA GLY A 60 13.77 17.40 11.42
C GLY A 60 12.26 17.63 11.36
N ASP A 61 11.55 17.15 10.33
CA ASP A 61 10.08 17.25 10.27
C ASP A 61 9.44 16.35 11.34
N LEU A 62 8.40 16.86 12.00
CA LEU A 62 7.58 16.09 12.93
C LEU A 62 6.48 15.34 12.16
N VAL A 63 6.47 14.03 12.33
CA VAL A 63 5.48 13.14 11.74
C VAL A 63 4.69 12.42 12.85
N LEU A 64 3.37 12.51 12.81
CA LEU A 64 2.46 11.84 13.74
C LEU A 64 1.88 10.59 13.07
N LEU A 65 2.09 9.43 13.67
CA LEU A 65 1.51 8.16 13.26
C LEU A 65 0.32 7.85 14.15
N VAL A 66 -0.88 7.75 13.56
CA VAL A 66 -2.10 7.37 14.28
C VAL A 66 -2.48 5.95 13.89
N MET A 67 -2.24 5.02 14.81
CA MET A 67 -2.33 3.59 14.55
C MET A 67 -3.35 2.94 15.48
N PRO A 68 -4.57 2.65 15.04
CA PRO A 68 -5.49 1.83 15.80
C PRO A 68 -4.88 0.45 16.06
N GLN A 69 -5.18 -0.15 17.19
CA GLN A 69 -4.72 -1.51 17.47
C GLN A 69 -5.52 -2.49 16.59
N ASP A 70 -4.84 -3.14 15.66
CA ASP A 70 -5.45 -4.15 14.79
C ASP A 70 -5.60 -5.47 15.57
N ILE A 71 -6.83 -5.93 15.71
CA ILE A 71 -7.17 -7.20 16.38
C ILE A 71 -6.55 -8.40 15.64
N GLN A 72 -6.27 -8.25 14.34
CA GLN A 72 -5.67 -9.30 13.52
C GLN A 72 -4.13 -9.32 13.60
N ALA A 73 -3.52 -8.25 14.10
CA ALA A 73 -2.08 -8.24 14.30
C ALA A 73 -1.72 -9.11 15.52
N PRO A 74 -0.66 -9.94 15.43
CA PRO A 74 -0.16 -10.66 16.59
C PRO A 74 0.15 -9.70 17.74
N GLN A 75 -0.28 -10.04 18.94
CA GLN A 75 -0.06 -9.21 20.13
C GLN A 75 1.45 -8.86 20.27
N GLY A 76 1.73 -7.59 20.55
CA GLY A 76 3.09 -7.07 20.71
C GLY A 76 3.81 -6.77 19.38
N ARG A 77 3.12 -6.79 18.24
CA ARG A 77 3.71 -6.48 16.93
C ARG A 77 2.92 -5.40 16.19
N LEU A 78 3.66 -4.55 15.49
CA LEU A 78 3.11 -3.68 14.46
C LEU A 78 3.01 -4.47 13.14
N ILE A 79 2.07 -4.08 12.28
CA ILE A 79 1.96 -4.64 10.93
C ILE A 79 3.10 -4.10 10.05
N LEU A 80 3.46 -4.86 9.03
CA LEU A 80 4.60 -4.57 8.15
C LEU A 80 4.58 -3.15 7.56
N PRO A 81 3.47 -2.60 7.04
CA PRO A 81 3.42 -1.23 6.54
C PRO A 81 3.81 -0.18 7.59
N GLN A 82 3.38 -0.36 8.83
CA GLN A 82 3.71 0.54 9.93
C GLN A 82 5.21 0.51 10.26
N VAL A 83 5.78 -0.68 10.40
CA VAL A 83 7.21 -0.87 10.67
C VAL A 83 8.08 -0.29 9.57
N GLN A 84 7.74 -0.57 8.30
CA GLN A 84 8.49 -0.06 7.16
C GLN A 84 8.42 1.46 7.05
N THR A 85 7.26 2.07 7.31
CA THR A 85 7.09 3.52 7.30
C THR A 85 7.88 4.18 8.42
N ILE A 86 7.86 3.62 9.64
CA ILE A 86 8.70 4.11 10.75
C ILE A 86 10.17 4.07 10.36
N ARG A 87 10.63 2.96 9.78
CA ARG A 87 12.03 2.83 9.35
C ARG A 87 12.40 3.86 8.28
N ASP A 88 11.57 4.07 7.25
CA ASP A 88 11.79 5.07 6.21
C ASP A 88 11.91 6.50 6.79
N LEU A 89 11.04 6.83 7.77
CA LEU A 89 11.07 8.12 8.46
C LEU A 89 12.33 8.30 9.33
N LEU A 90 12.78 7.25 10.02
CA LEU A 90 14.01 7.27 10.82
C LEU A 90 15.25 7.43 9.94
N ASP A 91 15.31 6.74 8.82
CA ASP A 91 16.40 6.87 7.84
C ASP A 91 16.48 8.30 7.28
N ARG A 92 15.34 9.02 7.26
CA ARG A 92 15.25 10.46 6.89
C ARG A 92 15.43 11.43 8.05
N LYS A 93 15.74 10.93 9.26
CA LYS A 93 15.94 11.73 10.48
C LYS A 93 14.71 12.56 10.87
N CYS A 94 13.50 12.07 10.56
CA CYS A 94 12.27 12.69 11.03
C CYS A 94 12.07 12.46 12.53
N LEU A 95 11.37 13.39 13.17
CA LEU A 95 10.86 13.22 14.53
C LEU A 95 9.53 12.48 14.43
N ILE A 96 9.39 11.35 15.13
CA ILE A 96 8.21 10.50 15.03
C ILE A 96 7.50 10.43 16.38
N MET A 97 6.22 10.75 16.38
CA MET A 97 5.31 10.43 17.47
C MET A 97 4.32 9.38 17.00
N SER A 98 4.04 8.38 17.83
CA SER A 98 3.06 7.31 17.53
C SER A 98 2.02 7.25 18.62
N VAL A 99 0.75 7.23 18.22
CA VAL A 99 -0.39 7.17 19.15
C VAL A 99 -1.51 6.28 18.60
N THR A 100 -2.36 5.80 19.49
CA THR A 100 -3.64 5.20 19.12
C THR A 100 -4.67 6.29 18.81
N THR A 101 -5.76 5.94 18.13
CA THR A 101 -6.76 6.90 17.67
C THR A 101 -7.41 7.67 18.83
N ASP A 102 -7.67 6.98 19.94
CA ASP A 102 -8.25 7.58 21.17
C ASP A 102 -7.32 8.58 21.88
N ARG A 103 -6.03 8.60 21.54
CA ARG A 103 -5.02 9.50 22.09
C ARG A 103 -4.62 10.63 21.15
N LEU A 104 -5.26 10.74 19.99
CA LEU A 104 -4.92 11.76 19.00
C LEU A 104 -5.00 13.18 19.55
N ASP A 105 -6.10 13.54 20.21
CA ASP A 105 -6.29 14.89 20.74
C ASP A 105 -5.21 15.21 21.79
N ALA A 106 -5.00 14.31 22.75
CA ALA A 106 -3.96 14.47 23.77
C ALA A 106 -2.55 14.58 23.16
N ALA A 107 -2.28 13.84 22.10
CA ALA A 107 -1.00 13.96 21.40
C ALA A 107 -0.82 15.33 20.74
N LEU A 108 -1.84 15.83 20.07
CA LEU A 108 -1.80 17.15 19.44
C LEU A 108 -1.60 18.27 20.45
N ASP A 109 -2.22 18.17 21.63
CA ASP A 109 -2.11 19.16 22.73
C ASP A 109 -0.70 19.18 23.36
N THR A 110 0.06 18.08 23.28
CA THR A 110 1.44 18.03 23.80
C THR A 110 2.47 18.64 22.86
N LEU A 111 2.10 18.91 21.61
CA LEU A 111 3.03 19.37 20.58
C LEU A 111 3.21 20.89 20.61
N VAL A 112 4.44 21.36 20.66
CA VAL A 112 4.79 22.79 20.54
C VAL A 112 4.45 23.35 19.16
N ARG A 113 4.47 22.49 18.13
CA ARG A 113 4.14 22.84 16.73
C ARG A 113 3.32 21.71 16.10
N PRO A 114 2.42 22.04 15.16
CA PRO A 114 1.67 21.00 14.45
C PRO A 114 2.60 20.05 13.67
N PRO A 115 2.25 18.75 13.56
CA PRO A 115 3.03 17.82 12.75
C PRO A 115 2.97 18.24 11.27
N LYS A 116 4.08 18.10 10.57
CA LYS A 116 4.15 18.34 9.13
C LYS A 116 3.28 17.37 8.35
N LEU A 117 3.30 16.10 8.78
CA LEU A 117 2.59 15.00 8.16
C LEU A 117 1.95 14.14 9.25
N ILE A 118 0.71 13.74 9.01
CA ILE A 118 0.01 12.71 9.79
C ILE A 118 -0.19 11.50 8.89
N ILE A 119 0.13 10.31 9.39
CA ILE A 119 -0.07 9.05 8.69
C ILE A 119 -0.96 8.16 9.54
N THR A 120 -2.02 7.61 8.96
CA THR A 120 -3.00 6.82 9.71
C THR A 120 -3.46 5.60 8.91
N ASP A 121 -4.19 4.70 9.56
CA ASP A 121 -4.87 3.62 8.87
C ASP A 121 -6.13 4.13 8.17
N SER A 122 -6.45 3.53 7.01
CA SER A 122 -7.61 3.93 6.21
C SER A 122 -8.93 3.82 6.96
N GLN A 123 -9.02 2.93 7.96
CA GLN A 123 -10.23 2.70 8.76
C GLN A 123 -10.62 3.92 9.61
N VAL A 124 -9.65 4.67 10.09
CA VAL A 124 -9.85 5.84 10.96
C VAL A 124 -9.52 7.16 10.27
N PHE A 125 -9.31 7.13 8.95
CA PHE A 125 -8.92 8.30 8.17
C PHE A 125 -9.88 9.48 8.33
N GLY A 126 -11.18 9.23 8.31
CA GLY A 126 -12.20 10.27 8.46
C GLY A 126 -12.16 10.95 9.82
N GLU A 127 -11.94 10.20 10.91
CA GLU A 127 -11.80 10.73 12.25
C GLU A 127 -10.55 11.60 12.39
N VAL A 128 -9.41 11.10 11.89
CA VAL A 128 -8.14 11.86 11.92
C VAL A 128 -8.22 13.11 11.05
N TYR A 129 -8.90 13.03 9.91
CA TYR A 129 -9.12 14.19 9.04
C TYR A 129 -9.91 15.30 9.71
N ALA A 130 -10.93 14.95 10.49
CA ALA A 130 -11.75 15.92 11.22
C ALA A 130 -10.98 16.65 12.34
N LYS A 131 -9.96 16.01 12.91
CA LYS A 131 -9.19 16.52 14.07
C LYS A 131 -7.83 17.10 13.69
N LYS A 132 -7.34 16.83 12.47
CA LYS A 132 -6.00 17.27 12.07
C LYS A 132 -5.87 18.80 12.06
N PRO A 133 -4.73 19.38 12.49
CA PRO A 133 -4.43 20.79 12.31
C PRO A 133 -4.47 21.19 10.83
N ALA A 134 -4.96 22.41 10.54
CA ALA A 134 -5.12 22.90 9.16
C ALA A 134 -3.82 22.84 8.34
N GLY A 135 -2.68 23.14 8.95
CA GLY A 135 -1.37 23.12 8.31
C GLY A 135 -0.74 21.73 8.13
N SER A 136 -1.32 20.68 8.75
CA SER A 136 -0.80 19.32 8.64
C SER A 136 -1.32 18.62 7.39
N ARG A 137 -0.43 17.96 6.65
CA ARG A 137 -0.81 17.03 5.58
C ARG A 137 -1.27 15.70 6.19
N LEU A 138 -2.16 15.00 5.51
CA LEU A 138 -2.66 13.70 5.95
C LEU A 138 -2.57 12.70 4.80
N THR A 139 -2.11 11.49 5.12
CA THR A 139 -2.13 10.33 4.23
C THR A 139 -2.41 9.06 5.03
N SER A 140 -2.50 7.92 4.35
CA SER A 140 -2.64 6.62 5.01
C SER A 140 -1.50 5.67 4.66
N PHE A 141 -1.24 4.69 5.54
CA PHE A 141 -0.27 3.63 5.26
C PHE A 141 -0.59 2.90 3.95
N SER A 142 -1.87 2.68 3.65
CA SER A 142 -2.32 2.03 2.41
C SER A 142 -1.95 2.84 1.16
N VAL A 143 -2.14 4.16 1.19
CA VAL A 143 -1.77 5.06 0.07
C VAL A 143 -0.25 5.11 -0.11
N LEU A 144 0.50 5.20 0.99
CA LEU A 144 1.96 5.15 0.94
C LEU A 144 2.46 3.84 0.31
N MET A 145 1.91 2.70 0.74
CA MET A 145 2.28 1.41 0.20
C MET A 145 1.86 1.24 -1.27
N ALA A 146 0.72 1.79 -1.68
CA ALA A 146 0.31 1.80 -3.07
C ALA A 146 1.32 2.58 -3.94
N GLY A 147 1.76 3.77 -3.50
CA GLY A 147 2.78 4.53 -4.19
C GLY A 147 4.16 3.88 -4.19
N TYR A 148 4.51 3.21 -3.09
CA TYR A 148 5.78 2.50 -2.98
C TYR A 148 5.87 1.25 -3.87
N LYS A 149 4.77 0.49 -3.99
CA LYS A 149 4.73 -0.78 -4.71
C LYS A 149 4.22 -0.69 -6.13
N GLY A 150 3.50 0.38 -6.48
CA GLY A 150 2.85 0.52 -7.77
C GLY A 150 2.97 1.93 -8.35
N ASP A 151 2.12 2.21 -9.33
CA ASP A 151 2.00 3.50 -9.99
C ASP A 151 0.90 4.32 -9.31
N ILE A 152 1.29 5.27 -8.46
CA ILE A 152 0.34 6.10 -7.70
C ILE A 152 -0.47 7.04 -8.61
N ASP A 153 0.08 7.46 -9.74
CA ASP A 153 -0.62 8.34 -10.67
C ASP A 153 -1.72 7.58 -11.40
N ALA A 154 -1.44 6.35 -11.84
CA ALA A 154 -2.45 5.45 -12.41
C ALA A 154 -3.55 5.13 -11.39
N PHE A 155 -3.21 4.88 -10.11
CA PHE A 155 -4.21 4.65 -9.06
C PHE A 155 -5.04 5.91 -8.78
N ALA A 156 -4.43 7.09 -8.78
CA ALA A 156 -5.15 8.35 -8.60
C ALA A 156 -6.11 8.63 -9.76
N GLU A 157 -5.71 8.33 -11.00
CA GLU A 157 -6.58 8.44 -12.17
C GLU A 157 -7.74 7.44 -12.09
N GLY A 158 -7.46 6.19 -11.74
CA GLY A 158 -8.48 5.17 -11.49
C GLY A 158 -9.48 5.60 -10.41
N ALA A 159 -8.99 6.18 -9.31
CA ALA A 159 -9.87 6.72 -8.25
C ALA A 159 -10.76 7.87 -8.76
N ARG A 160 -10.25 8.75 -9.62
CA ARG A 160 -11.06 9.80 -10.25
C ARG A 160 -12.15 9.23 -11.17
N ALA A 161 -11.88 8.08 -11.80
CA ALA A 161 -12.87 7.39 -12.63
C ALA A 161 -14.10 6.96 -11.84
N LEU A 162 -13.97 6.64 -10.55
CA LEU A 162 -15.10 6.33 -9.67
C LEU A 162 -16.09 7.51 -9.58
N GLY A 163 -15.63 8.76 -9.69
CA GLY A 163 -16.48 9.94 -9.70
C GLY A 163 -17.40 10.05 -10.92
N ARG A 164 -17.17 9.25 -11.96
CA ARG A 164 -17.99 9.22 -13.21
C ARG A 164 -19.06 8.11 -13.18
N LEU A 165 -19.10 7.29 -12.12
CA LEU A 165 -20.10 6.25 -11.97
C LEU A 165 -21.49 6.86 -11.74
N GLY A 166 -22.50 6.23 -12.33
CA GLY A 166 -23.92 6.51 -12.11
C GLY A 166 -24.66 5.26 -11.62
N PRO A 167 -25.99 5.39 -11.34
CA PRO A 167 -26.77 4.29 -10.80
C PRO A 167 -26.81 3.03 -11.68
N ASP A 168 -26.72 3.21 -13.00
CA ASP A 168 -26.77 2.14 -14.00
C ASP A 168 -25.39 1.65 -14.44
N SER A 169 -24.34 2.11 -13.79
CA SER A 169 -22.95 1.68 -14.09
C SER A 169 -22.72 0.23 -13.65
N ARG A 170 -21.81 -0.45 -14.36
CA ARG A 170 -21.34 -1.80 -14.01
C ARG A 170 -19.92 -1.71 -13.46
N VAL A 171 -19.69 -2.34 -12.32
CA VAL A 171 -18.40 -2.38 -11.64
C VAL A 171 -17.96 -3.84 -11.49
N LEU A 172 -16.74 -4.12 -11.92
CA LEU A 172 -16.09 -5.41 -11.70
C LEU A 172 -15.08 -5.28 -10.57
N ILE A 173 -15.21 -6.10 -9.53
CA ILE A 173 -14.23 -6.23 -8.46
C ILE A 173 -13.38 -7.47 -8.76
N ALA A 174 -12.11 -7.26 -9.12
CA ALA A 174 -11.14 -8.33 -9.34
C ALA A 174 -10.38 -8.60 -8.02
N GLU A 175 -10.56 -9.80 -7.46
CA GLU A 175 -9.86 -10.22 -6.25
C GLU A 175 -8.50 -10.85 -6.60
N ALA A 176 -7.43 -10.29 -6.06
CA ALA A 176 -6.07 -10.86 -6.11
C ALA A 176 -5.56 -11.26 -4.71
N CYS A 177 -6.48 -11.49 -3.76
CA CYS A 177 -6.15 -11.83 -2.37
C CYS A 177 -6.18 -13.35 -2.16
N ALA A 178 -5.15 -13.89 -1.50
CA ALA A 178 -5.07 -15.30 -1.13
C ALA A 178 -5.73 -15.63 0.23
N HIS A 179 -6.14 -14.62 1.00
CA HIS A 179 -6.77 -14.80 2.30
C HIS A 179 -8.22 -15.28 2.17
N ALA A 180 -8.67 -16.07 3.14
CA ALA A 180 -10.09 -16.40 3.25
C ALA A 180 -10.89 -15.12 3.56
N PRO A 181 -12.07 -14.94 2.91
CA PRO A 181 -12.91 -13.77 3.19
C PRO A 181 -13.37 -13.75 4.65
N LEU A 182 -13.24 -12.61 5.29
CA LEU A 182 -13.74 -12.35 6.64
C LEU A 182 -15.14 -11.71 6.59
N PRO A 183 -15.93 -11.73 7.68
CA PRO A 183 -17.23 -11.06 7.72
C PRO A 183 -17.19 -9.56 7.34
N GLU A 184 -16.06 -8.90 7.59
CA GLU A 184 -15.80 -7.49 7.24
C GLU A 184 -14.81 -7.34 6.07
N ASP A 185 -14.87 -8.27 5.11
CA ASP A 185 -13.99 -8.27 3.94
C ASP A 185 -14.09 -6.97 3.14
N ILE A 186 -12.92 -6.46 2.71
CA ILE A 186 -12.86 -5.17 2.02
C ILE A 186 -13.50 -5.28 0.63
N GLY A 187 -13.14 -6.30 -0.14
CA GLY A 187 -13.58 -6.46 -1.53
C GLY A 187 -15.04 -6.90 -1.64
N ARG A 188 -15.51 -7.77 -0.73
CA ARG A 188 -16.84 -8.37 -0.81
C ARG A 188 -17.90 -7.64 -0.01
N VAL A 189 -17.51 -6.90 1.04
CA VAL A 189 -18.46 -6.25 1.94
C VAL A 189 -18.29 -4.73 1.94
N LYS A 190 -17.09 -4.22 2.27
CA LYS A 190 -16.90 -2.79 2.49
C LYS A 190 -16.99 -1.97 1.20
N ILE A 191 -16.28 -2.36 0.15
CA ILE A 191 -16.29 -1.64 -1.13
C ILE A 191 -17.68 -1.63 -1.76
N PRO A 192 -18.39 -2.77 -1.90
CA PRO A 192 -19.75 -2.78 -2.43
C PRO A 192 -20.71 -1.90 -1.64
N ARG A 193 -20.65 -1.94 -0.30
CA ARG A 193 -21.47 -1.09 0.56
C ARG A 193 -21.20 0.39 0.32
N LEU A 194 -19.94 0.80 0.26
CA LEU A 194 -19.56 2.19 0.00
C LEU A 194 -19.99 2.67 -1.38
N LEU A 195 -19.84 1.82 -2.40
CA LEU A 195 -20.26 2.13 -3.77
C LEU A 195 -21.79 2.30 -3.87
N ARG A 196 -22.56 1.36 -3.29
CA ARG A 196 -24.03 1.46 -3.28
C ARG A 196 -24.53 2.67 -2.49
N ASN A 197 -23.94 2.94 -1.34
CA ASN A 197 -24.30 4.12 -0.55
C ASN A 197 -24.08 5.43 -1.33
N ARG A 198 -23.08 5.48 -2.20
CA ARG A 198 -22.78 6.68 -2.98
C ARG A 198 -23.53 6.79 -4.29
N PHE A 199 -23.73 5.67 -5.01
CA PHE A 199 -24.26 5.66 -6.38
C PHE A 199 -25.63 5.02 -6.50
N GLY A 200 -26.15 4.43 -5.42
CA GLY A 200 -27.47 3.82 -5.33
C GLY A 200 -27.44 2.29 -5.41
N GLU A 201 -28.51 1.68 -4.90
CA GLU A 201 -28.67 0.21 -4.81
C GLU A 201 -28.74 -0.50 -6.17
N LYS A 202 -29.07 0.23 -7.23
CA LYS A 202 -29.15 -0.30 -8.62
C LYS A 202 -27.78 -0.54 -9.25
N LEU A 203 -26.68 -0.05 -8.62
CA LEU A 203 -25.33 -0.25 -9.14
C LEU A 203 -25.02 -1.75 -9.26
N HIS A 204 -24.73 -2.17 -10.49
CA HIS A 204 -24.40 -3.58 -10.76
C HIS A 204 -22.93 -3.86 -10.40
N ILE A 205 -22.71 -4.78 -9.48
CA ILE A 205 -21.37 -5.17 -9.02
C ILE A 205 -21.16 -6.65 -9.27
N GLU A 206 -20.09 -6.97 -9.98
CA GLU A 206 -19.64 -8.33 -10.27
C GLU A 206 -18.29 -8.59 -9.61
N TRP A 207 -17.97 -9.86 -9.35
CA TRP A 207 -16.69 -10.29 -8.80
C TRP A 207 -16.04 -11.34 -9.69
N VAL A 208 -14.73 -11.25 -9.81
CA VAL A 208 -13.87 -12.26 -10.43
C VAL A 208 -12.67 -12.53 -9.53
N ARG A 209 -12.22 -13.78 -9.51
CA ARG A 209 -11.07 -14.25 -8.75
C ARG A 209 -10.04 -14.85 -9.68
#